data_cf8782cdab39806bb0dd70e435b3b21d
#
_entry.id   cf8782cdab39806bb0dd70e435b3b21d
#
_cell.length_a   1.000
_cell.length_b   1.000
_cell.length_c   1.000
_cell.angle_alpha   90.00
_cell.angle_beta   90.00
_cell.angle_gamma   90.00
#
_symmetry.space_group_name_H-M   'P 1'
#
loop_
_entity.id
_entity.type
_entity.pdbx_description
1 polymer ?
#
loop_
_entity_poly.entity_id
_entity_poly.type
_entity_poly.pdbx_seq_one_letter_code
_entity_poly.pdbx_strand_id
1 'polypeptide(L)'
;MNILQLAFHTSPFNEVGKNDGGGMSIYVQQISRHLSDNHNVTVVTGEKAESFKDNNLEFISLNIFESDLNVEDKEVFLQEFKNKLEESLDLKSFDVIHAH
;
A
#
# COMPACT_ATOMS: atom_id res chain seq x y z
N MET A 1 -6.18 -17.27 -1.07
CA MET A 1 -4.90 -16.91 -0.42
C MET A 1 -5.00 -15.53 0.21
N ASN A 2 -4.15 -15.29 1.18
CA ASN A 2 -4.01 -13.96 1.78
C ASN A 2 -2.78 -13.30 1.16
N ILE A 3 -2.97 -12.19 0.46
CA ILE A 3 -1.94 -11.52 -0.32
C ILE A 3 -1.71 -10.12 0.27
N LEU A 4 -0.46 -9.78 0.51
CA LEU A 4 -0.06 -8.46 0.97
C LEU A 4 0.69 -7.74 -0.15
N GLN A 5 0.20 -6.55 -0.53
CA GLN A 5 0.85 -5.67 -1.50
C GLN A 5 1.43 -4.48 -0.76
N LEU A 6 2.72 -4.27 -0.86
CA LEU A 6 3.40 -3.15 -0.23
C LEU A 6 3.69 -2.07 -1.26
N ALA A 7 3.08 -0.91 -1.08
CA ALA A 7 3.27 0.25 -1.95
C ALA A 7 3.77 1.42 -1.10
N PHE A 8 5.03 1.35 -0.69
CA PHE A 8 5.62 2.27 0.28
C PHE A 8 5.51 3.73 -0.14
N HIS A 9 5.96 4.06 -1.35
CA HIS A 9 6.14 5.44 -1.78
C HIS A 9 4.85 6.19 -2.09
N THR A 10 3.85 5.52 -2.65
CA THR A 10 2.67 6.19 -3.18
C THR A 10 1.43 5.33 -2.95
N SER A 11 0.34 5.99 -2.52
CA SER A 11 -0.95 5.31 -2.41
C SER A 11 -1.45 4.94 -3.81
N PRO A 12 -1.73 3.66 -4.08
CA PRO A 12 -2.27 3.25 -5.37
C PRO A 12 -3.73 3.66 -5.58
N PHE A 13 -4.39 4.18 -4.55
CA PHE A 13 -5.78 4.57 -4.61
C PHE A 13 -5.99 6.10 -4.62
N ASN A 14 -4.92 6.86 -4.83
CA ASN A 14 -5.03 8.29 -5.07
C ASN A 14 -5.60 8.54 -6.46
N GLU A 15 -6.19 9.73 -6.66
CA GLU A 15 -6.67 10.11 -7.98
C GLU A 15 -5.52 10.15 -8.99
N VAL A 16 -5.80 9.64 -10.19
CA VAL A 16 -4.85 9.67 -11.30
C VAL A 16 -4.54 11.12 -11.66
N GLY A 17 -3.26 11.43 -11.84
CA GLY A 17 -2.83 12.78 -12.19
C GLY A 17 -2.52 13.66 -11.00
N LYS A 18 -2.76 13.20 -9.79
CA LYS A 18 -2.34 13.86 -8.56
C LYS A 18 -1.13 13.16 -8.01
N ASN A 19 -0.15 13.90 -7.52
CA ASN A 19 1.07 13.36 -6.94
C ASN A 19 1.86 12.54 -7.97
N ASP A 20 2.73 11.68 -7.48
CA ASP A 20 3.57 10.80 -8.29
C ASP A 20 2.86 9.49 -8.62
N GLY A 21 1.54 9.50 -8.64
CA GLY A 21 0.75 8.30 -8.80
C GLY A 21 0.61 7.76 -10.20
N GLY A 22 1.60 7.85 -11.05
CA GLY A 22 1.54 7.42 -12.45
C GLY A 22 1.23 5.94 -12.67
N GLY A 23 1.88 5.34 -13.65
CA GLY A 23 1.59 3.97 -14.09
C GLY A 23 1.69 2.91 -13.01
N MET A 24 2.65 3.05 -12.07
CA MET A 24 2.82 2.08 -11.00
C MET A 24 1.60 2.04 -10.06
N SER A 25 1.06 3.20 -9.70
CA SER A 25 -0.11 3.26 -8.83
C SER A 25 -1.34 2.66 -9.49
N ILE A 26 -1.53 2.93 -10.78
CA ILE A 26 -2.64 2.36 -11.54
C ILE A 26 -2.49 0.84 -11.61
N TYR A 27 -1.29 0.36 -11.88
CA TYR A 27 -1.02 -1.07 -11.96
C TYR A 27 -1.35 -1.77 -10.63
N VAL A 28 -0.86 -1.26 -9.51
CA VAL A 28 -1.10 -1.86 -8.20
C VAL A 28 -2.58 -1.84 -7.86
N GLN A 29 -3.28 -0.74 -8.15
CA GLN A 29 -4.72 -0.65 -7.92
C GLN A 29 -5.47 -1.71 -8.73
N GLN A 30 -5.18 -1.81 -10.01
CA GLN A 30 -5.91 -2.75 -10.88
C GLN A 30 -5.63 -4.20 -10.54
N ILE A 31 -4.36 -4.56 -10.30
CA ILE A 31 -4.04 -5.95 -9.97
C ILE A 31 -4.61 -6.33 -8.60
N SER A 32 -4.61 -5.41 -7.64
CA SER A 32 -5.17 -5.69 -6.31
C SER A 32 -6.67 -5.91 -6.38
N ARG A 33 -7.39 -5.10 -7.14
CA ARG A 33 -8.82 -5.29 -7.33
C ARG A 33 -9.14 -6.60 -8.05
N HIS A 34 -8.36 -6.94 -9.06
CA HIS A 34 -8.53 -8.19 -9.78
C HIS A 34 -8.29 -9.41 -8.87
N LEU A 35 -7.20 -9.39 -8.11
CA LEU A 35 -6.87 -10.47 -7.18
C LEU A 35 -7.93 -10.61 -6.08
N SER A 36 -8.55 -9.53 -5.65
CA SER A 36 -9.54 -9.57 -4.58
C SER A 36 -10.84 -10.28 -4.97
N ASP A 37 -11.04 -10.58 -6.25
CA ASP A 37 -12.19 -11.38 -6.68
C ASP A 37 -12.11 -12.80 -6.14
N ASN A 38 -10.91 -13.35 -5.95
CA ASN A 38 -10.70 -14.73 -5.53
C ASN A 38 -9.80 -14.88 -4.30
N HIS A 39 -9.23 -13.79 -3.79
CA HIS A 39 -8.28 -13.81 -2.69
C HIS A 39 -8.54 -12.65 -1.74
N ASN A 40 -8.03 -12.78 -0.51
CA ASN A 40 -8.02 -11.66 0.42
C ASN A 40 -6.76 -10.83 0.16
N VAL A 41 -6.92 -9.58 -0.22
CA VAL A 41 -5.82 -8.70 -0.58
C VAL A 41 -5.75 -7.54 0.39
N THR A 42 -4.56 -7.31 0.95
CA THR A 42 -4.27 -6.15 1.80
C THR A 42 -3.21 -5.32 1.09
N VAL A 43 -3.46 -4.03 0.91
CA VAL A 43 -2.52 -3.09 0.30
C VAL A 43 -2.11 -2.08 1.36
N VAL A 44 -0.82 -1.88 1.54
CA VAL A 44 -0.29 -0.97 2.58
C VAL A 44 0.63 0.06 1.95
N THR A 45 0.43 1.32 2.31
CA THR A 45 1.30 2.42 1.90
C THR A 45 1.80 3.20 3.11
N GLY A 46 2.94 3.88 2.97
CA GLY A 46 3.43 4.83 3.95
C GLY A 46 2.87 6.24 3.75
N GLU A 47 2.34 6.54 2.58
CA GLU A 47 1.78 7.84 2.25
C GLU A 47 0.47 8.08 3.00
N LYS A 48 0.28 9.29 3.52
CA LYS A 48 -0.96 9.65 4.22
C LYS A 48 -2.14 9.58 3.27
N ALA A 49 -3.13 8.80 3.63
CA ALA A 49 -4.34 8.58 2.85
C ALA A 49 -5.43 7.99 3.75
N GLU A 50 -6.65 7.92 3.27
CA GLU A 50 -7.73 7.28 3.99
C GLU A 50 -7.69 5.78 3.76
N SER A 51 -7.72 5.02 4.85
CA SER A 51 -7.80 3.56 4.80
C SER A 51 -9.24 3.14 4.52
N PHE A 52 -9.42 2.01 3.85
CA PHE A 52 -10.76 1.49 3.60
C PHE A 52 -10.73 -0.04 3.48
N LYS A 53 -11.92 -0.63 3.58
CA LYS A 53 -12.10 -2.06 3.33
C LYS A 53 -13.33 -2.25 2.44
N ASP A 54 -13.17 -3.00 1.36
CA ASP A 54 -14.22 -3.28 0.41
C ASP A 54 -14.17 -4.78 0.06
N ASN A 55 -15.09 -5.56 0.64
CA ASN A 55 -15.13 -7.01 0.49
C ASN A 55 -13.79 -7.65 0.86
N ASN A 56 -13.09 -8.25 -0.09
CA ASN A 56 -11.81 -8.93 0.13
C ASN A 56 -10.59 -8.04 -0.09
N LEU A 57 -10.80 -6.74 -0.32
CA LEU A 57 -9.72 -5.78 -0.51
C LEU A 57 -9.69 -4.83 0.68
N GLU A 58 -8.55 -4.79 1.36
CA GLU A 58 -8.33 -3.83 2.44
C GLU A 58 -7.14 -2.95 2.09
N PHE A 59 -7.32 -1.64 2.15
CA PHE A 59 -6.27 -0.66 1.95
C PHE A 59 -5.95 0.01 3.27
N ILE A 60 -4.68 -0.01 3.66
CA ILE A 60 -4.20 0.55 4.92
C ILE A 60 -3.13 1.59 4.62
N SER A 61 -3.36 2.82 5.07
CA SER A 61 -2.31 3.83 5.11
C SER A 61 -1.72 3.86 6.52
N LEU A 62 -0.40 3.77 6.62
CA LEU A 62 0.29 3.92 7.90
C LEU A 62 0.49 5.38 8.29
N ASN A 63 0.13 6.31 7.39
CA ASN A 63 0.12 7.75 7.64
C ASN A 63 1.47 8.28 8.14
N ILE A 64 2.55 7.90 7.46
CA ILE A 64 3.92 8.23 7.86
C ILE A 64 4.39 9.54 7.25
N PHE A 65 4.11 9.78 5.94
CA PHE A 65 4.61 10.95 5.24
C PHE A 65 3.56 11.52 4.29
N GLU A 66 3.74 12.82 3.97
CA GLU A 66 2.85 13.51 3.05
C GLU A 66 3.07 13.05 1.60
N SER A 67 2.02 13.14 0.80
CA SER A 67 2.05 12.71 -0.59
C SER A 67 2.96 13.56 -1.48
N ASP A 68 3.24 14.79 -1.07
CA ASP A 68 4.04 15.73 -1.85
C ASP A 68 5.55 15.61 -1.63
N LEU A 69 5.99 14.74 -0.72
CA LEU A 69 7.41 14.48 -0.54
C LEU A 69 7.99 13.77 -1.77
N ASN A 70 9.23 14.09 -2.12
CA ASN A 70 9.89 13.36 -3.19
C ASN A 70 10.34 11.97 -2.71
N VAL A 71 10.72 11.11 -3.65
CA VAL A 71 11.10 9.73 -3.34
C VAL A 71 12.27 9.65 -2.38
N GLU A 72 13.28 10.52 -2.55
CA GLU A 72 14.47 10.52 -1.69
C GLU A 72 14.12 10.85 -0.25
N ASP A 73 13.24 11.83 -0.04
CA ASP A 73 12.81 12.21 1.31
C ASP A 73 11.95 11.11 1.94
N LYS A 74 11.16 10.41 1.15
CA LYS A 74 10.36 9.29 1.65
C LYS A 74 11.22 8.14 2.16
N GLU A 75 12.38 7.91 1.54
CA GLU A 75 13.27 6.80 1.92
C GLU A 75 13.75 6.88 3.37
N VAL A 76 13.88 8.08 3.95
CA VAL A 76 14.30 8.22 5.35
C VAL A 76 13.27 7.62 6.32
N PHE A 77 12.03 7.40 5.87
CA PHE A 77 10.97 6.82 6.69
C PHE A 77 10.85 5.31 6.56
N LEU A 78 11.74 4.66 5.80
CA LEU A 78 11.61 3.23 5.53
C LEU A 78 11.63 2.38 6.81
N GLN A 79 12.49 2.71 7.76
CA GLN A 79 12.56 1.96 9.02
C GLN A 79 11.27 2.15 9.83
N GLU A 80 10.72 3.35 9.86
CA GLU A 80 9.45 3.59 10.54
C GLU A 80 8.32 2.83 9.88
N PHE A 81 8.33 2.74 8.56
CA PHE A 81 7.35 1.97 7.80
C PHE A 81 7.40 0.50 8.20
N LYS A 82 8.59 -0.08 8.26
CA LYS A 82 8.77 -1.48 8.68
C LYS A 82 8.26 -1.71 10.09
N ASN A 83 8.61 -0.82 11.01
CA ASN A 83 8.19 -0.96 12.41
C ASN A 83 6.67 -0.91 12.56
N LYS A 84 6.03 0.06 11.90
CA LYS A 84 4.58 0.19 11.95
C LYS A 84 3.87 -0.96 11.25
N LEU A 85 4.44 -1.45 10.17
CA LEU A 85 3.90 -2.60 9.45
C LEU A 85 3.87 -3.83 10.37
N GLU A 86 4.97 -4.10 11.06
CA GLU A 86 5.08 -5.24 11.98
C GLU A 86 4.14 -5.10 13.18
N GLU A 87 3.94 -3.88 13.67
CA GLU A 87 3.00 -3.62 14.77
C GLU A 87 1.54 -3.79 14.36
N SER A 88 1.23 -3.45 13.11
CA SER A 88 -0.15 -3.40 12.62
C SER A 88 -0.63 -4.72 12.03
N LEU A 89 0.27 -5.54 11.51
CA LEU A 89 -0.08 -6.74 10.77
C LEU A 89 0.75 -7.93 11.22
N ASP A 90 0.12 -9.11 11.23
CA ASP A 90 0.83 -10.36 11.37
C ASP A 90 1.30 -10.81 9.98
N LEU A 91 2.57 -10.52 9.67
CA LEU A 91 3.13 -10.80 8.36
C LEU A 91 3.15 -12.29 8.04
N LYS A 92 3.16 -13.14 9.06
CA LYS A 92 3.15 -14.59 8.87
C LYS A 92 1.79 -15.10 8.41
N SER A 93 0.74 -14.31 8.56
CA SER A 93 -0.61 -14.70 8.12
C SER A 93 -0.81 -14.59 6.61
N PHE A 94 0.13 -13.96 5.90
CA PHE A 94 0.04 -13.80 4.45
C PHE A 94 0.75 -14.93 3.72
N ASP A 95 0.12 -15.43 2.66
CA ASP A 95 0.69 -16.47 1.81
C ASP A 95 1.71 -15.88 0.83
N VAL A 96 1.48 -14.64 0.39
CA VAL A 96 2.35 -13.94 -0.55
C VAL A 96 2.52 -12.50 -0.09
N ILE A 97 3.75 -12.00 -0.11
CA ILE A 97 4.06 -10.60 0.13
C ILE A 97 4.76 -10.06 -1.11
N HIS A 98 4.17 -9.05 -1.73
CA HIS A 98 4.68 -8.47 -2.97
C HIS A 98 4.99 -6.98 -2.74
N ALA A 99 6.26 -6.61 -2.84
CA ALA A 99 6.71 -5.22 -2.68
C ALA A 99 6.85 -4.56 -4.06
N HIS A 100 6.32 -3.35 -4.15
CA HIS A 100 6.35 -2.54 -5.38
C HIS A 100 7.30 -1.37 -5.26
#